data_328ac55c970b1983ee56dc433022b8eb
#
_entry.id   328ac55c970b1983ee56dc433022b8eb
#
_cell.length_a   1.000
_cell.length_b   1.000
_cell.length_c   1.000
_cell.angle_alpha   90.00
_cell.angle_beta   90.00
_cell.angle_gamma   90.00
#
_symmetry.space_group_name_H-M   'P 1'
#
loop_
_entity.id
_entity.type
_entity.pdbx_description
1 polymer ?
#
loop_
_entity_poly.entity_id
_entity_poly.type
_entity_poly.pdbx_seq_one_letter_code
_entity_poly.pdbx_strand_id
1 'polypeptide(L)'
;MIDIRHVYQTFGDRHILKDVSLSIKEGETMAILGASGSGKSTLLKLIIGLLRPTSGKVLVNGKDMGQLSEEELNEERRSMGMVFQYSALFDSLNVKENVAFGLRMHTRLSEEKIDAIVKEKLHLVGLDGIEDLMPANLSGGMKKRVSLARAIALEPKIILYDEPTAGLDPIRSTDISLLIKETQKVLHATSVVVTHDLKSAEMIADRMAFLYKGSFLAVGTAKELYASKDERVRQFMNGLPSNPDFLKEGDA
;
A
#
# COMPACT_ATOMS: atom_id res chain seq x y z
N MET A 1 10.38 -1.71 -12.60
CA MET A 1 10.21 -2.46 -11.34
C MET A 1 8.90 -3.25 -11.31
N ILE A 2 7.73 -2.62 -11.39
CA ILE A 2 6.43 -3.30 -11.49
C ILE A 2 5.78 -2.88 -12.81
N ASP A 3 5.27 -3.86 -13.58
CA ASP A 3 4.65 -3.62 -14.87
C ASP A 3 3.39 -4.49 -15.02
N ILE A 4 2.24 -3.84 -15.05
CA ILE A 4 0.91 -4.44 -15.14
C ILE A 4 0.44 -4.26 -16.57
N ARG A 5 0.14 -5.37 -17.27
CA ARG A 5 -0.16 -5.36 -18.70
C ARG A 5 -1.49 -6.02 -18.99
N HIS A 6 -2.46 -5.21 -19.41
CA HIS A 6 -3.78 -5.65 -19.85
C HIS A 6 -4.44 -6.64 -18.89
N VAL A 7 -4.37 -6.32 -17.56
CA VAL A 7 -4.87 -7.21 -16.51
C VAL A 7 -6.38 -7.12 -16.39
N TYR A 8 -7.02 -8.28 -16.44
CA TYR A 8 -8.40 -8.50 -16.09
C TYR A 8 -8.48 -9.37 -14.84
N GLN A 9 -9.41 -9.07 -13.95
CA GLN A 9 -9.70 -9.90 -12.77
C GLN A 9 -11.20 -10.05 -12.59
N THR A 10 -11.64 -11.32 -12.53
CA THR A 10 -13.06 -11.68 -12.36
C THR A 10 -13.20 -12.67 -11.20
N PHE A 11 -14.24 -12.51 -10.39
CA PHE A 11 -14.64 -13.47 -9.35
C PHE A 11 -16.11 -13.86 -9.61
N GLY A 12 -16.33 -15.10 -10.06
CA GLY A 12 -17.63 -15.51 -10.60
C GLY A 12 -18.03 -14.57 -11.74
N ASP A 13 -19.21 -13.97 -11.66
CA ASP A 13 -19.72 -13.03 -12.69
C ASP A 13 -19.26 -11.57 -12.47
N ARG A 14 -18.49 -11.29 -11.42
CA ARG A 14 -18.09 -9.92 -11.09
C ARG A 14 -16.73 -9.59 -11.70
N HIS A 15 -16.73 -8.68 -12.67
CA HIS A 15 -15.51 -8.09 -13.25
C HIS A 15 -14.97 -6.99 -12.32
N ILE A 16 -13.88 -7.25 -11.61
CA ILE A 16 -13.27 -6.31 -10.65
C ILE A 16 -12.26 -5.41 -11.36
N LEU A 17 -11.38 -5.98 -12.20
CA LEU A 17 -10.42 -5.21 -13.00
C LEU A 17 -10.69 -5.48 -14.49
N LYS A 18 -10.59 -4.41 -15.30
CA LYS A 18 -10.96 -4.41 -16.71
C LYS A 18 -9.88 -3.68 -17.50
N ASP A 19 -9.01 -4.41 -18.16
CA ASP A 19 -7.92 -3.87 -18.99
C ASP A 19 -7.02 -2.89 -18.24
N VAL A 20 -6.52 -3.31 -17.08
CA VAL A 20 -5.66 -2.46 -16.24
C VAL A 20 -4.22 -2.58 -16.73
N SER A 21 -3.61 -1.44 -17.07
CA SER A 21 -2.20 -1.33 -17.44
C SER A 21 -1.54 -0.18 -16.69
N LEU A 22 -0.39 -0.45 -16.03
CA LEU A 22 0.35 0.53 -15.24
C LEU A 22 1.81 0.11 -15.11
N SER A 23 2.72 1.04 -15.30
CA SER A 23 4.15 0.83 -15.04
C SER A 23 4.62 1.72 -13.89
N ILE A 24 5.34 1.12 -12.93
CA ILE A 24 5.90 1.76 -11.75
C ILE A 24 7.41 1.58 -11.79
N LYS A 25 8.16 2.68 -11.77
CA LYS A 25 9.62 2.69 -11.85
C LYS A 25 10.24 2.28 -10.50
N GLU A 26 11.49 1.90 -10.54
CA GLU A 26 12.28 1.65 -9.32
C GLU A 26 12.42 2.95 -8.50
N GLY A 27 12.24 2.84 -7.19
CA GLY A 27 12.28 3.98 -6.27
C GLY A 27 11.08 4.93 -6.34
N GLU A 28 10.11 4.67 -7.24
CA GLU A 28 8.90 5.49 -7.38
C GLU A 28 7.88 5.15 -6.30
N THR A 29 7.21 6.17 -5.78
CA THR A 29 5.98 6.01 -5.00
C THR A 29 4.76 6.27 -5.88
N MET A 30 4.01 5.23 -6.19
CA MET A 30 2.77 5.28 -6.95
C MET A 30 1.56 5.19 -6.01
N ALA A 31 0.71 6.21 -5.99
CA ALA A 31 -0.58 6.13 -5.30
C ALA A 31 -1.68 5.68 -6.27
N ILE A 32 -2.45 4.67 -5.89
CA ILE A 32 -3.62 4.22 -6.64
C ILE A 32 -4.86 4.70 -5.89
N LEU A 33 -5.52 5.68 -6.48
CA LEU A 33 -6.71 6.34 -5.96
C LEU A 33 -7.98 5.68 -6.49
N GLY A 34 -9.06 5.78 -5.72
CA GLY A 34 -10.37 5.34 -6.17
C GLY A 34 -11.33 5.10 -5.01
N ALA A 35 -12.62 5.09 -5.30
CA ALA A 35 -13.66 4.80 -4.31
C ALA A 35 -13.53 3.39 -3.72
N SER A 36 -14.18 3.13 -2.59
CA SER A 36 -14.28 1.79 -2.02
C SER A 36 -14.86 0.81 -3.05
N GLY A 37 -14.31 -0.40 -3.13
CA GLY A 37 -14.75 -1.41 -4.10
C GLY A 37 -14.29 -1.20 -5.55
N SER A 38 -13.44 -0.21 -5.86
CA SER A 38 -12.95 0.02 -7.22
C SER A 38 -11.94 -1.03 -7.72
N GLY A 39 -11.41 -1.90 -6.83
CA GLY A 39 -10.44 -2.95 -7.18
C GLY A 39 -9.01 -2.71 -6.67
N LYS A 40 -8.76 -1.66 -5.89
CA LYS A 40 -7.41 -1.28 -5.39
C LYS A 40 -6.69 -2.40 -4.63
N SER A 41 -7.33 -2.96 -3.60
CA SER A 41 -6.74 -4.06 -2.81
C SER A 41 -6.59 -5.35 -3.63
N THR A 42 -7.44 -5.56 -4.64
CA THR A 42 -7.30 -6.67 -5.60
C THR A 42 -6.01 -6.50 -6.40
N LEU A 43 -5.71 -5.28 -6.84
CA LEU A 43 -4.49 -5.00 -7.59
C LEU A 43 -3.24 -5.21 -6.73
N LEU A 44 -3.23 -4.80 -5.44
CA LEU A 44 -2.14 -5.13 -4.53
C LEU A 44 -1.93 -6.64 -4.36
N LYS A 45 -3.03 -7.39 -4.24
CA LYS A 45 -2.97 -8.87 -4.12
C LYS A 45 -2.41 -9.54 -5.37
N LEU A 46 -2.65 -8.97 -6.55
CA LEU A 46 -2.04 -9.43 -7.80
C LEU A 46 -0.54 -9.10 -7.85
N ILE A 47 -0.13 -7.92 -7.41
CA ILE A 47 1.29 -7.51 -7.36
C ILE A 47 2.09 -8.42 -6.43
N ILE A 48 1.57 -8.74 -5.23
CA ILE A 48 2.26 -9.63 -4.28
C ILE A 48 2.08 -11.13 -4.62
N GLY A 49 1.34 -11.46 -5.68
CA GLY A 49 1.11 -12.84 -6.11
C GLY A 49 0.17 -13.64 -5.21
N LEU A 50 -0.65 -13.00 -4.36
CA LEU A 50 -1.72 -13.66 -3.59
C LEU A 50 -2.92 -14.01 -4.46
N LEU A 51 -3.02 -13.40 -5.64
CA LEU A 51 -4.00 -13.71 -6.67
C LEU A 51 -3.27 -13.84 -8.01
N ARG A 52 -3.79 -14.70 -8.88
CA ARG A 52 -3.39 -14.78 -10.28
C ARG A 52 -4.42 -14.02 -11.12
N PRO A 53 -4.00 -13.20 -12.09
CA PRO A 53 -4.94 -12.49 -12.95
C PRO A 53 -5.75 -13.48 -13.80
N THR A 54 -7.01 -13.16 -14.08
CA THR A 54 -7.86 -13.93 -15.00
C THR A 54 -7.27 -13.90 -16.42
N SER A 55 -6.73 -12.74 -16.83
CA SER A 55 -5.92 -12.58 -18.04
C SER A 55 -5.00 -11.37 -17.92
N GLY A 56 -4.04 -11.24 -18.84
CA GLY A 56 -2.98 -10.25 -18.77
C GLY A 56 -1.80 -10.72 -17.92
N LYS A 57 -0.90 -9.81 -17.54
CA LYS A 57 0.34 -10.12 -16.81
C LYS A 57 0.65 -9.09 -15.76
N VAL A 58 1.19 -9.55 -14.63
CA VAL A 58 1.78 -8.71 -13.60
C VAL A 58 3.25 -9.09 -13.45
N LEU A 59 4.12 -8.21 -13.92
CA LEU A 59 5.56 -8.41 -13.88
C LEU A 59 6.14 -7.65 -12.69
N VAL A 60 6.91 -8.31 -11.85
CA VAL A 60 7.69 -7.72 -10.78
C VAL A 60 9.15 -8.10 -11.00
N ASN A 61 10.02 -7.11 -11.10
CA ASN A 61 11.44 -7.33 -11.45
C ASN A 61 11.63 -8.17 -12.74
N GLY A 62 10.69 -8.03 -13.68
CA GLY A 62 10.69 -8.78 -14.95
C GLY A 62 10.10 -10.20 -14.86
N LYS A 63 9.74 -10.71 -13.68
CA LYS A 63 9.13 -12.02 -13.48
C LYS A 63 7.60 -11.89 -13.48
N ASP A 64 6.92 -12.77 -14.24
CA ASP A 64 5.44 -12.79 -14.28
C ASP A 64 4.89 -13.54 -13.06
N MET A 65 4.36 -12.77 -12.10
CA MET A 65 3.82 -13.30 -10.83
C MET A 65 2.70 -14.32 -11.02
N GLY A 66 1.99 -14.27 -12.14
CA GLY A 66 0.94 -15.23 -12.47
C GLY A 66 1.46 -16.60 -12.91
N GLN A 67 2.73 -16.71 -13.30
CA GLN A 67 3.34 -17.93 -13.81
C GLN A 67 4.28 -18.61 -12.81
N LEU A 68 4.67 -17.93 -11.75
CA LEU A 68 5.58 -18.47 -10.74
C LEU A 68 4.93 -19.60 -9.94
N SER A 69 5.74 -20.59 -9.55
CA SER A 69 5.38 -21.58 -8.53
C SER A 69 5.25 -20.91 -7.15
N GLU A 70 4.65 -21.59 -6.19
CA GLU A 70 4.55 -21.06 -4.82
C GLU A 70 5.92 -20.86 -4.16
N GLU A 71 6.91 -21.70 -4.48
CA GLU A 71 8.27 -21.56 -4.00
C GLU A 71 8.94 -20.29 -4.56
N GLU A 72 8.84 -20.06 -5.85
CA GLU A 72 9.33 -18.85 -6.52
C GLU A 72 8.59 -17.59 -6.04
N LEU A 73 7.26 -17.67 -5.84
CA LEU A 73 6.47 -16.56 -5.26
C LEU A 73 6.94 -16.22 -3.85
N ASN A 74 7.25 -17.23 -3.01
CA ASN A 74 7.75 -17.01 -1.66
C ASN A 74 9.13 -16.34 -1.67
N GLU A 75 9.99 -16.67 -2.63
CA GLU A 75 11.28 -15.99 -2.79
C GLU A 75 11.09 -14.51 -3.21
N GLU A 76 10.20 -14.22 -4.17
CA GLU A 76 9.92 -12.82 -4.55
C GLU A 76 9.29 -12.03 -3.40
N ARG A 77 8.36 -12.61 -2.64
CA ARG A 77 7.71 -11.99 -1.48
C ARG A 77 8.68 -11.59 -0.38
N ARG A 78 9.86 -12.23 -0.25
CA ARG A 78 10.90 -11.83 0.72
C ARG A 78 11.42 -10.42 0.44
N SER A 79 11.40 -9.98 -0.81
CA SER A 79 11.80 -8.64 -1.23
C SER A 79 10.67 -7.62 -1.13
N MET A 80 9.49 -8.01 -0.64
CA MET A 80 8.30 -7.19 -0.54
C MET A 80 7.83 -7.04 0.90
N GLY A 81 7.56 -5.81 1.32
CA GLY A 81 6.85 -5.51 2.57
C GLY A 81 5.39 -5.19 2.30
N MET A 82 4.50 -5.55 3.22
CA MET A 82 3.09 -5.18 3.11
C MET A 82 2.56 -4.60 4.42
N VAL A 83 1.94 -3.43 4.32
CA VAL A 83 1.23 -2.74 5.39
C VAL A 83 -0.26 -2.86 5.12
N PHE A 84 -0.99 -3.53 5.99
CA PHE A 84 -2.41 -3.81 5.84
C PHE A 84 -3.28 -2.72 6.48
N GLN A 85 -4.49 -2.55 5.96
CA GLN A 85 -5.47 -1.57 6.44
C GLN A 85 -5.74 -1.66 7.96
N TYR A 86 -5.79 -2.84 8.53
CA TYR A 86 -6.03 -3.07 9.96
C TYR A 86 -4.77 -3.51 10.71
N SER A 87 -3.57 -3.14 10.20
CA SER A 87 -2.25 -3.46 10.75
C SER A 87 -1.89 -4.94 10.76
N ALA A 88 -2.85 -5.84 10.85
CA ALA A 88 -2.70 -7.30 10.84
C ALA A 88 -1.58 -7.80 11.78
N LEU A 89 -1.46 -7.20 12.97
CA LEU A 89 -0.53 -7.68 13.99
C LEU A 89 -1.01 -9.02 14.55
N PHE A 90 -0.08 -9.87 14.91
CA PHE A 90 -0.37 -11.10 15.64
C PHE A 90 -0.68 -10.74 17.09
N ASP A 91 -1.93 -10.90 17.50
CA ASP A 91 -2.40 -10.53 18.84
C ASP A 91 -1.75 -11.34 19.97
N SER A 92 -1.26 -12.54 19.66
CA SER A 92 -0.54 -13.43 20.59
C SER A 92 0.95 -13.11 20.73
N LEU A 93 1.49 -12.18 19.94
CA LEU A 93 2.89 -11.79 19.95
C LEU A 93 3.03 -10.34 20.42
N ASN A 94 4.08 -10.05 21.20
CA ASN A 94 4.40 -8.68 21.58
C ASN A 94 4.95 -7.87 20.38
N VAL A 95 5.24 -6.59 20.55
CA VAL A 95 5.75 -5.69 19.51
C VAL A 95 7.07 -6.22 18.92
N LYS A 96 8.03 -6.59 19.75
CA LYS A 96 9.31 -7.17 19.33
C LYS A 96 9.10 -8.40 18.45
N GLU A 97 8.28 -9.33 18.90
CA GLU A 97 8.01 -10.58 18.19
C GLU A 97 7.28 -10.34 16.87
N ASN A 98 6.34 -9.39 16.82
CA ASN A 98 5.67 -8.98 15.59
C ASN A 98 6.68 -8.46 14.56
N VAL A 99 7.61 -7.58 14.95
CA VAL A 99 8.61 -7.01 14.04
C VAL A 99 9.65 -8.07 13.66
N ALA A 100 10.09 -8.91 14.61
CA ALA A 100 11.07 -9.97 14.40
C ALA A 100 10.55 -11.14 13.56
N PHE A 101 9.23 -11.28 13.40
CA PHE A 101 8.60 -12.46 12.80
C PHE A 101 9.22 -12.83 11.44
N GLY A 102 9.28 -11.89 10.52
CA GLY A 102 9.87 -12.11 9.18
C GLY A 102 11.35 -12.42 9.24
N LEU A 103 12.10 -11.78 10.14
CA LEU A 103 13.54 -12.03 10.33
C LEU A 103 13.80 -13.46 10.76
N ARG A 104 13.05 -13.98 11.75
CA ARG A 104 13.17 -15.36 12.23
C ARG A 104 12.80 -16.39 11.17
N MET A 105 11.75 -16.10 10.38
CA MET A 105 11.28 -17.03 9.35
C MET A 105 12.18 -17.10 8.12
N HIS A 106 12.87 -16.02 7.76
CA HIS A 106 13.56 -15.90 6.47
C HIS A 106 15.05 -15.68 6.57
N THR A 107 15.63 -15.57 7.79
CA THR A 107 17.06 -15.38 7.99
C THR A 107 17.64 -16.39 8.99
N ARG A 108 18.97 -16.45 9.07
CA ARG A 108 19.71 -17.23 10.08
C ARG A 108 20.47 -16.30 11.05
N LEU A 109 19.92 -15.11 11.32
CA LEU A 109 20.51 -14.15 12.23
C LEU A 109 20.43 -14.64 13.67
N SER A 110 21.43 -14.27 14.51
CA SER A 110 21.33 -14.51 15.95
C SER A 110 20.25 -13.61 16.58
N GLU A 111 19.71 -14.00 17.73
CA GLU A 111 18.70 -13.21 18.44
C GLU A 111 19.21 -11.80 18.78
N GLU A 112 20.50 -11.64 19.12
CA GLU A 112 21.08 -10.32 19.40
C GLU A 112 21.05 -9.41 18.17
N LYS A 113 21.28 -9.96 16.95
CA LYS A 113 21.18 -9.21 15.71
C LYS A 113 19.73 -8.88 15.37
N ILE A 114 18.81 -9.83 15.58
CA ILE A 114 17.37 -9.61 15.40
C ILE A 114 16.90 -8.49 16.33
N ASP A 115 17.30 -8.51 17.60
CA ASP A 115 16.97 -7.49 18.60
C ASP A 115 17.48 -6.10 18.19
N ALA A 116 18.67 -6.02 17.65
CA ALA A 116 19.25 -4.78 17.16
C ALA A 116 18.44 -4.22 15.99
N ILE A 117 18.08 -5.07 15.02
CA ILE A 117 17.23 -4.68 13.87
C ILE A 117 15.84 -4.22 14.35
N VAL A 118 15.22 -4.98 15.25
CA VAL A 118 13.90 -4.62 15.80
C VAL A 118 13.92 -3.23 16.42
N LYS A 119 14.91 -2.95 17.27
CA LYS A 119 15.07 -1.63 17.89
C LYS A 119 15.29 -0.53 16.85
N GLU A 120 16.15 -0.78 15.87
CA GLU A 120 16.38 0.17 14.77
C GLU A 120 15.09 0.48 14.00
N LYS A 121 14.29 -0.54 13.62
CA LYS A 121 13.07 -0.33 12.87
C LYS A 121 11.96 0.31 13.71
N LEU A 122 11.89 0.00 15.02
CA LEU A 122 10.98 0.69 15.94
C LEU A 122 11.39 2.15 16.13
N HIS A 123 12.67 2.44 16.29
CA HIS A 123 13.18 3.81 16.33
C HIS A 123 12.83 4.60 15.07
N LEU A 124 13.02 4.00 13.88
CA LEU A 124 12.67 4.62 12.60
C LEU A 124 11.19 5.04 12.51
N VAL A 125 10.30 4.28 13.15
CA VAL A 125 8.87 4.60 13.19
C VAL A 125 8.47 5.42 14.42
N GLY A 126 9.45 5.90 15.22
CA GLY A 126 9.24 6.72 16.40
C GLY A 126 8.56 5.99 17.56
N LEU A 127 8.94 4.73 17.80
CA LEU A 127 8.39 3.87 18.85
C LEU A 127 9.54 3.21 19.63
N ASP A 128 10.12 3.95 20.57
CA ASP A 128 11.19 3.41 21.43
C ASP A 128 10.61 2.85 22.74
N GLY A 129 11.21 1.76 23.24
CA GLY A 129 10.93 1.21 24.57
C GLY A 129 9.55 0.55 24.72
N ILE A 130 8.95 0.09 23.63
CA ILE A 130 7.63 -0.56 23.64
C ILE A 130 7.68 -2.03 23.22
N GLU A 131 8.88 -2.60 23.14
CA GLU A 131 9.15 -3.93 22.59
C GLU A 131 8.31 -5.04 23.25
N ASP A 132 8.07 -4.92 24.55
CA ASP A 132 7.36 -5.92 25.35
C ASP A 132 5.83 -5.70 25.39
N LEU A 133 5.32 -4.60 24.82
CA LEU A 133 3.89 -4.33 24.81
C LEU A 133 3.15 -5.29 23.87
N MET A 134 1.97 -5.71 24.29
CA MET A 134 1.05 -6.50 23.46
C MET A 134 0.24 -5.57 22.55
N PRO A 135 -0.19 -6.03 21.36
CA PRO A 135 -1.01 -5.24 20.44
C PRO A 135 -2.28 -4.65 21.09
N ALA A 136 -2.87 -5.36 22.05
CA ALA A 136 -4.04 -4.88 22.79
C ALA A 136 -3.80 -3.56 23.55
N ASN A 137 -2.54 -3.31 23.95
CA ASN A 137 -2.14 -2.12 24.71
C ASN A 137 -1.70 -0.95 23.83
N LEU A 138 -1.76 -1.10 22.48
CA LEU A 138 -1.35 -0.08 21.54
C LEU A 138 -2.52 0.75 21.04
N SER A 139 -2.32 2.06 20.89
CA SER A 139 -3.26 2.92 20.14
C SER A 139 -3.31 2.54 18.65
N GLY A 140 -4.36 2.96 17.93
CA GLY A 140 -4.48 2.70 16.50
C GLY A 140 -3.28 3.21 15.68
N GLY A 141 -2.77 4.39 16.00
CA GLY A 141 -1.56 4.94 15.35
C GLY A 141 -0.30 4.14 15.68
N MET A 142 -0.13 3.69 16.92
CA MET A 142 1.00 2.81 17.29
C MET A 142 0.92 1.47 16.54
N LYS A 143 -0.26 0.86 16.43
CA LYS A 143 -0.44 -0.39 15.64
C LYS A 143 -0.01 -0.21 14.18
N LYS A 144 -0.34 0.92 13.55
CA LYS A 144 0.08 1.25 12.18
C LYS A 144 1.61 1.35 12.08
N ARG A 145 2.24 2.05 13.02
CA ARG A 145 3.70 2.22 13.07
C ARG A 145 4.42 0.87 13.31
N VAL A 146 3.93 0.03 14.21
CA VAL A 146 4.48 -1.33 14.41
C VAL A 146 4.31 -2.19 13.16
N SER A 147 3.15 -2.10 12.48
CA SER A 147 2.92 -2.80 11.21
C SER A 147 3.90 -2.35 10.12
N LEU A 148 4.23 -1.05 10.07
CA LEU A 148 5.26 -0.53 9.17
C LEU A 148 6.65 -1.06 9.56
N ALA A 149 7.03 -0.99 10.83
CA ALA A 149 8.31 -1.53 11.32
C ALA A 149 8.48 -3.02 10.94
N ARG A 150 7.41 -3.82 11.11
CA ARG A 150 7.39 -5.24 10.68
C ARG A 150 7.58 -5.37 9.17
N ALA A 151 6.89 -4.56 8.37
CA ALA A 151 6.96 -4.63 6.91
C ALA A 151 8.34 -4.28 6.35
N ILE A 152 9.10 -3.43 7.07
CA ILE A 152 10.44 -2.98 6.64
C ILE A 152 11.59 -3.71 7.33
N ALA A 153 11.32 -4.67 8.22
CA ALA A 153 12.34 -5.37 8.98
C ALA A 153 13.34 -6.14 8.11
N LEU A 154 12.90 -6.67 6.97
CA LEU A 154 13.71 -7.37 5.97
C LEU A 154 14.32 -6.44 4.91
N GLU A 155 14.21 -5.11 5.05
CA GLU A 155 14.68 -4.11 4.09
C GLU A 155 14.19 -4.39 2.65
N PRO A 156 12.86 -4.43 2.45
CA PRO A 156 12.27 -4.82 1.18
C PRO A 156 12.57 -3.78 0.08
N LYS A 157 12.67 -4.26 -1.16
CA LYS A 157 12.81 -3.40 -2.34
C LYS A 157 11.47 -2.80 -2.78
N ILE A 158 10.36 -3.44 -2.41
CA ILE A 158 9.00 -3.01 -2.72
C ILE A 158 8.19 -2.98 -1.43
N ILE A 159 7.43 -1.89 -1.21
CA ILE A 159 6.51 -1.79 -0.08
C ILE A 159 5.11 -1.50 -0.62
N LEU A 160 4.17 -2.35 -0.23
CA LEU A 160 2.76 -2.24 -0.60
C LEU A 160 1.97 -1.75 0.62
N TYR A 161 1.17 -0.70 0.43
CA TYR A 161 0.35 -0.11 1.48
C TYR A 161 -1.13 -0.20 1.10
N ASP A 162 -1.92 -0.91 1.90
CA ASP A 162 -3.37 -0.99 1.74
C ASP A 162 -4.05 -0.07 2.74
N GLU A 163 -4.54 1.09 2.29
CA GLU A 163 -5.24 2.11 3.09
C GLU A 163 -4.50 2.44 4.41
N PRO A 164 -3.23 2.91 4.36
CA PRO A 164 -2.39 3.01 5.55
C PRO A 164 -2.90 4.01 6.58
N THR A 165 -3.66 5.04 6.17
CA THR A 165 -4.21 6.09 7.03
C THR A 165 -5.65 5.85 7.45
N ALA A 166 -6.29 4.77 6.95
CA ALA A 166 -7.69 4.48 7.25
C ALA A 166 -7.97 4.32 8.75
N GLY A 167 -9.04 4.98 9.21
CA GLY A 167 -9.47 4.93 10.62
C GLY A 167 -8.68 5.83 11.58
N LEU A 168 -7.81 6.68 11.06
CA LEU A 168 -7.08 7.69 11.84
C LEU A 168 -7.73 9.06 11.68
N ASP A 169 -7.54 9.91 12.70
CA ASP A 169 -7.86 11.33 12.60
C ASP A 169 -6.89 12.05 11.62
N PRO A 170 -7.22 13.27 11.14
CA PRO A 170 -6.41 13.98 10.15
C PRO A 170 -4.96 14.24 10.56
N ILE A 171 -4.70 14.47 11.86
CA ILE A 171 -3.35 14.75 12.36
C ILE A 171 -2.53 13.47 12.27
N ARG A 172 -3.04 12.36 12.81
CA ARG A 172 -2.37 11.05 12.77
C ARG A 172 -2.22 10.51 11.34
N SER A 173 -3.18 10.79 10.46
CA SER A 173 -3.06 10.46 9.03
C SER A 173 -1.88 11.19 8.39
N THR A 174 -1.69 12.46 8.72
CA THR A 174 -0.53 13.25 8.29
C THR A 174 0.78 12.65 8.82
N ASP A 175 0.83 12.30 10.11
CA ASP A 175 2.03 11.69 10.72
C ASP A 175 2.42 10.37 10.02
N ILE A 176 1.45 9.50 9.75
CA ILE A 176 1.71 8.24 9.03
C ILE A 176 2.17 8.51 7.60
N SER A 177 1.58 9.49 6.91
CA SER A 177 1.99 9.85 5.55
C SER A 177 3.42 10.37 5.50
N LEU A 178 3.82 11.22 6.44
CA LEU A 178 5.20 11.71 6.57
C LEU A 178 6.15 10.54 6.86
N LEU A 179 5.78 9.64 7.77
CA LEU A 179 6.57 8.48 8.11
C LEU A 179 6.78 7.54 6.91
N ILE A 180 5.75 7.30 6.09
CA ILE A 180 5.86 6.55 4.83
C ILE A 180 6.87 7.22 3.90
N LYS A 181 6.78 8.54 3.74
CA LYS A 181 7.70 9.32 2.89
C LYS A 181 9.14 9.26 3.37
N GLU A 182 9.37 9.36 4.67
CA GLU A 182 10.71 9.26 5.28
C GLU A 182 11.27 7.85 5.13
N THR A 183 10.46 6.83 5.42
CA THR A 183 10.84 5.42 5.24
C THR A 183 11.26 5.12 3.81
N GLN A 184 10.49 5.62 2.83
CA GLN A 184 10.81 5.46 1.41
C GLN A 184 12.15 6.11 1.04
N LYS A 185 12.45 7.30 1.57
CA LYS A 185 13.73 7.98 1.35
C LYS A 185 14.91 7.20 1.93
N VAL A 186 14.74 6.64 3.14
CA VAL A 186 15.80 5.87 3.83
C VAL A 186 16.07 4.56 3.12
N LEU A 187 15.01 3.84 2.71
CA LEU A 187 15.15 2.51 2.11
C LEU A 187 15.32 2.55 0.58
N HIS A 188 15.07 3.69 -0.06
CA HIS A 188 14.99 3.80 -1.53
C HIS A 188 14.07 2.75 -2.16
N ALA A 189 13.05 2.31 -1.44
CA ALA A 189 12.14 1.27 -1.88
C ALA A 189 11.11 1.82 -2.88
N THR A 190 10.68 0.96 -3.80
CA THR A 190 9.52 1.25 -4.67
C THR A 190 8.25 1.06 -3.86
N SER A 191 7.35 2.04 -3.85
CA SER A 191 6.15 2.01 -3.03
C SER A 191 4.87 2.04 -3.86
N VAL A 192 3.91 1.18 -3.52
CA VAL A 192 2.55 1.23 -4.08
C VAL A 192 1.57 1.45 -2.94
N VAL A 193 0.87 2.57 -2.97
CA VAL A 193 -0.08 2.96 -1.93
C VAL A 193 -1.47 2.98 -2.51
N VAL A 194 -2.36 2.13 -2.05
CA VAL A 194 -3.77 2.24 -2.41
C VAL A 194 -4.52 3.00 -1.32
N THR A 195 -5.26 4.02 -1.72
CA THR A 195 -6.02 4.84 -0.78
C THR A 195 -7.16 5.58 -1.46
N HIS A 196 -8.12 6.06 -0.68
CA HIS A 196 -9.13 7.03 -1.08
C HIS A 196 -8.83 8.43 -0.50
N ASP A 197 -7.80 8.56 0.35
CA ASP A 197 -7.38 9.81 0.99
C ASP A 197 -6.44 10.57 0.05
N LEU A 198 -6.99 11.59 -0.63
CA LEU A 198 -6.26 12.44 -1.57
C LEU A 198 -5.11 13.18 -0.90
N LYS A 199 -5.35 13.73 0.30
CA LYS A 199 -4.33 14.51 1.01
C LYS A 199 -3.09 13.67 1.34
N SER A 200 -3.31 12.45 1.83
CA SER A 200 -2.21 11.50 2.06
C SER A 200 -1.49 11.14 0.76
N ALA A 201 -2.24 10.84 -0.30
CA ALA A 201 -1.66 10.49 -1.60
C ALA A 201 -0.79 11.62 -2.18
N GLU A 202 -1.27 12.87 -2.15
CA GLU A 202 -0.52 14.04 -2.62
C GLU A 202 0.78 14.28 -1.84
N MET A 203 0.78 13.94 -0.55
CA MET A 203 1.94 14.14 0.31
C MET A 203 3.07 13.16 -0.01
N ILE A 204 2.73 11.91 -0.39
CA ILE A 204 3.69 10.81 -0.48
C ILE A 204 4.03 10.40 -1.90
N ALA A 205 3.13 10.58 -2.87
CA ALA A 205 3.27 9.99 -4.21
C ALA A 205 4.04 10.88 -5.19
N ASP A 206 4.87 10.27 -6.00
CA ASP A 206 5.49 10.89 -7.19
C ASP A 206 4.47 10.97 -8.33
N ARG A 207 3.70 9.89 -8.52
CA ARG A 207 2.61 9.79 -9.48
C ARG A 207 1.40 9.11 -8.85
N MET A 208 0.24 9.38 -9.43
CA MET A 208 -1.04 8.84 -9.01
C MET A 208 -1.75 8.18 -10.19
N ALA A 209 -2.50 7.12 -9.91
CA ALA A 209 -3.36 6.45 -10.88
C ALA A 209 -4.79 6.41 -10.32
N PHE A 210 -5.76 6.94 -11.03
CA PHE A 210 -7.17 6.94 -10.61
C PHE A 210 -7.90 5.73 -11.18
N LEU A 211 -8.25 4.78 -10.30
CA LEU A 211 -8.98 3.56 -10.61
C LEU A 211 -10.48 3.75 -10.40
N TYR A 212 -11.25 3.66 -11.48
CA TYR A 212 -12.69 3.82 -11.47
C TYR A 212 -13.39 2.63 -12.13
N LYS A 213 -14.26 1.95 -11.38
CA LYS A 213 -15.04 0.77 -11.84
C LYS A 213 -14.18 -0.28 -12.56
N GLY A 214 -12.96 -0.50 -12.03
CA GLY A 214 -12.04 -1.53 -12.50
C GLY A 214 -11.10 -1.11 -13.64
N SER A 215 -11.09 0.15 -14.09
CA SER A 215 -10.18 0.66 -15.12
C SER A 215 -9.48 1.93 -14.67
N PHE A 216 -8.25 2.18 -15.12
CA PHE A 216 -7.60 3.46 -14.91
C PHE A 216 -8.15 4.51 -15.87
N LEU A 217 -8.61 5.65 -15.33
CA LEU A 217 -9.06 6.80 -16.11
C LEU A 217 -7.96 7.83 -16.33
N ALA A 218 -7.03 7.95 -15.40
CA ALA A 218 -5.90 8.87 -15.48
C ALA A 218 -4.71 8.31 -14.72
N VAL A 219 -3.50 8.55 -15.23
CA VAL A 219 -2.22 8.26 -14.57
C VAL A 219 -1.28 9.45 -14.81
N GLY A 220 -0.72 10.01 -13.75
CA GLY A 220 0.18 11.16 -13.84
C GLY A 220 0.51 11.75 -12.48
N THR A 221 1.11 12.93 -12.45
CA THR A 221 1.32 13.72 -11.24
C THR A 221 0.00 14.25 -10.68
N ALA A 222 -0.04 14.68 -9.43
CA ALA A 222 -1.22 15.35 -8.85
C ALA A 222 -1.72 16.49 -9.74
N LYS A 223 -0.81 17.35 -10.22
CA LYS A 223 -1.12 18.48 -11.10
C LYS A 223 -1.81 18.03 -12.39
N GLU A 224 -1.37 16.93 -13.02
CA GLU A 224 -1.98 16.39 -14.23
C GLU A 224 -3.37 15.81 -13.97
N LEU A 225 -3.58 15.15 -12.83
CA LEU A 225 -4.89 14.63 -12.46
C LEU A 225 -5.90 15.76 -12.19
N TYR A 226 -5.50 16.83 -11.49
CA TYR A 226 -6.33 18.02 -11.29
C TYR A 226 -6.70 18.71 -12.62
N ALA A 227 -5.79 18.72 -13.58
CA ALA A 227 -5.99 19.29 -14.93
C ALA A 227 -6.66 18.31 -15.90
N SER A 228 -7.11 17.14 -15.44
CA SER A 228 -7.73 16.12 -16.30
C SER A 228 -8.95 16.66 -17.05
N LYS A 229 -9.11 16.24 -18.31
CA LYS A 229 -10.31 16.53 -19.09
C LYS A 229 -11.49 15.62 -18.70
N ASP A 230 -11.22 14.47 -18.09
CA ASP A 230 -12.28 13.56 -17.60
C ASP A 230 -12.93 14.16 -16.34
N GLU A 231 -14.22 14.41 -16.42
CA GLU A 231 -15.00 15.02 -15.36
C GLU A 231 -15.00 14.17 -14.08
N ARG A 232 -15.03 12.85 -14.19
CA ARG A 232 -14.99 11.91 -13.05
C ARG A 232 -13.68 12.02 -12.26
N VAL A 233 -12.56 12.19 -12.97
CA VAL A 233 -11.25 12.43 -12.37
C VAL A 233 -11.25 13.75 -11.61
N ARG A 234 -11.72 14.85 -12.24
CA ARG A 234 -11.79 16.17 -11.60
C ARG A 234 -12.71 16.18 -10.39
N GLN A 235 -13.89 15.55 -10.49
CA GLN A 235 -14.83 15.43 -9.37
C GLN A 235 -14.17 14.74 -8.18
N PHE A 236 -13.49 13.60 -8.41
CA PHE A 236 -12.79 12.88 -7.35
C PHE A 236 -11.67 13.72 -6.75
N MET A 237 -10.80 14.31 -7.59
CA MET A 237 -9.65 15.11 -7.15
C MET A 237 -10.07 16.37 -6.37
N ASN A 238 -11.23 16.94 -6.63
CA ASN A 238 -11.74 18.13 -5.95
C ASN A 238 -12.72 17.80 -4.81
N GLY A 239 -12.96 16.51 -4.52
CA GLY A 239 -13.93 16.10 -3.49
C GLY A 239 -15.38 16.51 -3.80
N LEU A 240 -15.72 16.65 -5.08
CA LEU A 240 -17.05 17.06 -5.50
C LEU A 240 -18.02 15.87 -5.52
N PRO A 241 -19.31 16.10 -5.22
CA PRO A 241 -20.31 15.04 -5.25
C PRO A 241 -20.47 14.45 -6.65
N SER A 242 -20.73 13.15 -6.72
CA SER A 242 -20.90 12.40 -7.98
C SER A 242 -22.15 12.84 -8.76
N ASN A 243 -23.12 13.47 -8.09
CA ASN A 243 -24.32 14.06 -8.70
C ASN A 243 -24.40 15.55 -8.32
N PRO A 244 -24.16 16.48 -9.29
CA PRO A 244 -24.24 17.91 -9.04
C PRO A 244 -25.64 18.41 -8.63
N ASP A 245 -26.69 17.63 -8.85
CA ASP A 245 -28.04 18.04 -8.54
C ASP A 245 -28.35 18.08 -7.03
N PHE A 246 -27.58 17.36 -6.20
CA PHE A 246 -27.69 17.48 -4.74
C PHE A 246 -27.33 18.87 -4.19
N LEU A 247 -26.60 19.69 -4.96
CA LEU A 247 -26.24 21.05 -4.56
C LEU A 247 -27.32 22.08 -4.92
N LYS A 248 -28.30 21.70 -5.73
CA LYS A 248 -29.40 22.62 -6.19
C LYS A 248 -30.62 22.54 -5.29
N GLU A 249 -30.76 21.57 -4.40
CA GLU A 249 -31.90 21.41 -3.50
C GLU A 249 -31.79 22.18 -2.17
N GLY A 250 -30.70 22.93 -1.96
CA GLY A 250 -30.43 23.68 -0.71
C GLY A 250 -30.86 25.14 -0.66
N ASP A 251 -31.42 25.71 -1.76
CA ASP A 251 -31.81 27.11 -1.85
C ASP A 251 -33.32 27.26 -2.15
N ALA A 252 -34.19 26.53 -1.45
CA ALA A 252 -35.62 26.73 -1.47
C ALA A 252 -36.23 26.90 -0.08
#